data_0c3adb432590a2daa2a6ed5e001d9b1e
#
_entry.id   0c3adb432590a2daa2a6ed5e001d9b1e
#
_cell.length_a   1.000
_cell.length_b   1.000
_cell.length_c   1.000
_cell.angle_alpha   90.00
_cell.angle_beta   90.00
_cell.angle_gamma   90.00
#
_symmetry.space_group_name_H-M   'P 1'
#
loop_
_entity.id
_entity.type
_entity.pdbx_description
1 polymer ?
#
loop_
_entity_poly.entity_id
_entity_poly.type
_entity_poly.pdbx_seq_one_letter_code
_entity_poly.pdbx_strand_id
1 'polypeptide(L)'
;MIAFTQYQFRNYFKSYQFIPPILFFVIWIIIQYIYKGQPILSSYASSSIGLLIISCWLTISIWNLESLNEKYLLFIQLESKLLFLISKWFFIFLIHLMLILLSLFYPLILNRFSEDITLNQYIIAVTLHIVVSILAMLISTLIHNINFLSYKYT
;
A
#
# COMPACT_ATOMS: atom_id res chain seq x y z
N MET A 1 19.70 -1.53 7.76
CA MET A 1 18.38 -1.77 7.15
C MET A 1 17.26 -1.80 8.20
N ILE A 2 17.27 -2.70 9.17
CA ILE A 2 16.22 -2.81 10.21
C ILE A 2 16.01 -1.50 10.99
N ALA A 3 17.08 -0.86 11.47
CA ALA A 3 16.99 0.39 12.22
C ALA A 3 16.34 1.52 11.41
N PHE A 4 16.63 1.59 10.10
CA PHE A 4 16.02 2.57 9.22
C PHE A 4 14.52 2.29 8.98
N THR A 5 14.14 1.03 8.80
CA THR A 5 12.73 0.65 8.69
C THR A 5 11.96 0.99 9.98
N GLN A 6 12.54 0.75 11.15
CA GLN A 6 11.96 1.15 12.44
C GLN A 6 11.80 2.66 12.58
N TYR A 7 12.81 3.43 12.11
CA TYR A 7 12.71 4.89 12.04
C TYR A 7 11.52 5.33 11.17
N GLN A 8 11.37 4.74 9.97
CA GLN A 8 10.26 5.04 9.07
C GLN A 8 8.90 4.72 9.69
N PHE A 9 8.76 3.56 10.34
CA PHE A 9 7.56 3.20 11.08
C PHE A 9 7.20 4.27 12.11
N ARG A 10 8.16 4.61 12.98
CA ARG A 10 7.94 5.59 14.03
C ARG A 10 7.57 6.97 13.49
N ASN A 11 8.24 7.41 12.42
CA ASN A 11 8.00 8.71 11.81
C ASN A 11 6.63 8.75 11.12
N TYR A 12 6.30 7.71 10.35
CA TYR A 12 5.03 7.62 9.63
C TYR A 12 3.82 7.57 10.56
N PHE A 13 3.87 6.74 11.61
CA PHE A 13 2.78 6.66 12.58
C PHE A 13 2.61 7.96 13.39
N LYS A 14 3.69 8.68 13.69
CA LYS A 14 3.63 9.99 14.35
C LYS A 14 3.07 11.10 13.47
N SER A 15 3.18 10.97 12.15
CA SER A 15 2.66 11.98 11.22
C SER A 15 1.15 11.94 11.05
N TYR A 16 0.48 10.86 11.47
CA TYR A 16 -0.95 10.60 11.27
C TYR A 16 -1.44 10.64 9.81
N GLN A 17 -0.54 10.76 8.84
CA GLN A 17 -0.87 10.82 7.41
C GLN A 17 -1.47 9.51 6.87
N PHE A 18 -1.31 8.40 7.58
CA PHE A 18 -1.88 7.11 7.22
C PHE A 18 -3.39 7.03 7.50
N ILE A 19 -3.92 7.85 8.41
CA ILE A 19 -5.32 7.74 8.87
C ILE A 19 -6.32 7.92 7.73
N PRO A 20 -6.29 9.01 6.93
CA PRO A 20 -7.28 9.21 5.88
C PRO A 20 -7.32 8.08 4.85
N PRO A 21 -6.21 7.64 4.22
CA PRO A 21 -6.26 6.59 3.22
C PRO A 21 -6.68 5.23 3.80
N ILE A 22 -6.26 4.88 5.03
CA ILE A 22 -6.69 3.63 5.67
C ILE A 22 -8.19 3.66 5.99
N LEU A 23 -8.71 4.76 6.54
CA LEU A 23 -10.14 4.90 6.80
C LEU A 23 -10.96 4.79 5.50
N PHE A 24 -10.50 5.43 4.43
CA PHE A 24 -11.14 5.33 3.12
C PHE A 24 -11.18 3.89 2.63
N PHE A 25 -10.08 3.15 2.78
CA PHE A 25 -10.03 1.75 2.38
C PHE A 25 -10.96 0.85 3.22
N VAL A 26 -10.98 1.06 4.53
CA VAL A 26 -11.89 0.32 5.43
C VAL A 26 -13.36 0.56 5.06
N ILE A 27 -13.74 1.82 4.83
CA ILE A 27 -15.09 2.20 4.38
C ILE A 27 -15.40 1.54 3.04
N TRP A 28 -14.47 1.58 2.08
CA TRP A 28 -14.61 0.92 0.78
C TRP A 28 -14.91 -0.57 0.91
N ILE A 29 -14.12 -1.29 1.70
CA ILE A 29 -14.30 -2.73 1.95
C ILE A 29 -15.63 -3.01 2.65
N ILE A 30 -16.02 -2.23 3.66
CA ILE A 30 -17.30 -2.40 4.35
C ILE A 30 -18.48 -2.21 3.39
N ILE A 31 -18.49 -1.16 2.58
CA ILE A 31 -19.55 -0.87 1.62
C ILE A 31 -19.65 -2.00 0.59
N GLN A 32 -18.53 -2.45 0.06
CA GLN A 32 -18.48 -3.50 -0.94
C GLN A 32 -19.05 -4.82 -0.43
N TYR A 33 -18.77 -5.19 0.81
CA TYR A 33 -19.22 -6.45 1.40
C TYR A 33 -20.41 -6.29 2.37
N ILE A 34 -21.21 -5.22 2.21
CA ILE A 34 -22.39 -4.98 3.07
C ILE A 34 -23.46 -6.07 2.88
N TYR A 35 -23.66 -6.52 1.65
CA TYR A 35 -24.61 -7.56 1.32
C TYR A 35 -23.95 -8.95 1.30
N LYS A 36 -24.72 -9.99 1.64
CA LYS A 36 -24.31 -11.39 1.50
C LYS A 36 -24.55 -11.88 0.08
N GLY A 37 -23.92 -13.00 -0.28
CA GLY A 37 -24.13 -13.63 -1.59
C GLY A 37 -23.32 -12.98 -2.71
N GLN A 38 -22.19 -12.37 -2.39
CA GLN A 38 -21.31 -11.77 -3.38
C GLN A 38 -20.58 -12.84 -4.21
N PRO A 39 -20.44 -12.63 -5.54
CA PRO A 39 -19.62 -13.51 -6.38
C PRO A 39 -18.14 -13.32 -6.05
N ILE A 40 -17.40 -14.43 -5.88
CA ILE A 40 -16.05 -14.43 -5.31
C ILE A 40 -15.05 -13.58 -6.12
N LEU A 41 -14.85 -13.95 -7.41
CA LEU A 41 -13.78 -13.33 -8.22
C LEU A 41 -14.07 -11.86 -8.56
N SER A 42 -15.31 -11.51 -8.85
CA SER A 42 -15.67 -10.12 -9.17
C SER A 42 -15.57 -9.21 -7.93
N SER A 43 -15.88 -9.73 -6.74
CA SER A 43 -15.72 -8.98 -5.50
C SER A 43 -14.25 -8.72 -5.19
N TYR A 44 -13.39 -9.73 -5.33
CA TYR A 44 -11.96 -9.54 -5.17
C TYR A 44 -11.35 -8.63 -6.25
N ALA A 45 -11.85 -8.66 -7.48
CA ALA A 45 -11.43 -7.73 -8.52
C ALA A 45 -11.81 -6.28 -8.16
N SER A 46 -13.03 -6.05 -7.66
CA SER A 46 -13.47 -4.73 -7.20
C SER A 46 -12.66 -4.24 -6.00
N SER A 47 -12.37 -5.09 -5.01
CA SER A 47 -11.53 -4.73 -3.86
C SER A 47 -10.09 -4.40 -4.27
N SER A 48 -9.56 -5.06 -5.30
CA SER A 48 -8.22 -4.77 -5.82
C SER A 48 -8.12 -3.40 -6.49
N ILE A 49 -9.21 -2.90 -7.11
CA ILE A 49 -9.26 -1.52 -7.64
C ILE A 49 -9.18 -0.50 -6.50
N GLY A 50 -9.94 -0.71 -5.44
CA GLY A 50 -9.85 0.11 -4.23
C GLY A 50 -8.44 0.07 -3.63
N LEU A 51 -7.86 -1.12 -3.55
CA LEU A 51 -6.47 -1.30 -3.08
C LEU A 51 -5.48 -0.51 -3.93
N LEU A 52 -5.60 -0.52 -5.27
CA LEU A 52 -4.72 0.22 -6.17
C LEU A 52 -4.72 1.72 -5.83
N ILE A 53 -5.89 2.31 -5.74
CA ILE A 53 -6.04 3.76 -5.49
C ILE A 53 -5.44 4.13 -4.13
N ILE A 54 -5.77 3.38 -3.08
CA ILE A 54 -5.33 3.67 -1.72
C ILE A 54 -3.83 3.38 -1.56
N SER A 55 -3.31 2.32 -2.18
CA SER A 55 -1.89 2.02 -2.19
C SER A 55 -1.06 3.11 -2.89
N CYS A 56 -1.57 3.69 -3.99
CA CYS A 56 -0.95 4.85 -4.62
C CYS A 56 -0.89 6.04 -3.66
N TRP A 57 -2.00 6.36 -3.01
CA TRP A 57 -2.05 7.46 -2.04
C TRP A 57 -1.06 7.26 -0.88
N LEU A 58 -1.06 6.06 -0.26
CA LEU A 58 -0.15 5.72 0.83
C LEU A 58 1.32 5.81 0.39
N THR A 59 1.64 5.30 -0.79
CA THR A 59 3.00 5.36 -1.33
C THR A 59 3.48 6.80 -1.50
N ILE A 60 2.66 7.68 -2.09
CA ILE A 60 3.00 9.10 -2.27
C ILE A 60 3.15 9.78 -0.89
N SER A 61 2.26 9.51 0.05
CA SER A 61 2.33 10.03 1.41
C SER A 61 3.65 9.65 2.11
N ILE A 62 4.06 8.38 1.98
CA ILE A 62 5.32 7.90 2.55
C ILE A 62 6.55 8.54 1.88
N TRP A 63 6.51 8.78 0.56
CA TRP A 63 7.60 9.46 -0.15
C TRP A 63 7.74 10.93 0.25
N ASN A 64 6.65 11.58 0.63
CA ASN A 64 6.63 12.98 1.07
C ASN A 64 6.89 13.17 2.57
N LEU A 65 7.12 12.09 3.30
CA LEU A 65 7.30 12.15 4.75
C LEU A 65 8.58 12.87 5.18
N GLU A 66 9.69 12.65 4.45
CA GLU A 66 10.95 13.27 4.76
C GLU A 66 11.17 14.56 3.94
N SER A 67 11.64 15.60 4.61
CA SER A 67 12.13 16.82 3.97
C SER A 67 13.41 16.54 3.15
N LEU A 68 13.77 17.45 2.26
CA LEU A 68 15.00 17.32 1.45
C LEU A 68 16.24 17.19 2.33
N ASN A 69 16.32 17.98 3.40
CA ASN A 69 17.45 17.96 4.33
C ASN A 69 17.56 16.62 5.09
N GLU A 70 16.42 16.07 5.51
CA GLU A 70 16.38 14.74 6.14
C GLU A 70 16.82 13.64 5.18
N LYS A 71 16.38 13.68 3.91
CA LYS A 71 16.84 12.73 2.88
C LYS A 71 18.35 12.77 2.69
N TYR A 72 18.96 13.98 2.69
CA TYR A 72 20.42 14.11 2.60
C TYR A 72 21.13 13.48 3.79
N LEU A 73 20.67 13.73 5.01
CA LEU A 73 21.23 13.11 6.22
C LEU A 73 21.12 11.59 6.20
N LEU A 74 19.96 11.07 5.76
CA LEU A 74 19.74 9.62 5.64
C LEU A 74 20.64 8.98 4.58
N PHE A 75 20.93 9.69 3.48
CA PHE A 75 21.86 9.20 2.45
C PHE A 75 23.29 9.10 2.99
N ILE A 76 23.73 10.08 3.81
CA ILE A 76 25.05 10.04 4.44
C ILE A 76 25.14 8.89 5.45
N GLN A 77 24.11 8.71 6.28
CA GLN A 77 24.07 7.64 7.29
C GLN A 77 24.00 6.23 6.71
N LEU A 78 23.33 6.06 5.56
CA LEU A 78 23.16 4.75 4.92
C LEU A 78 24.29 4.41 3.95
N GLU A 79 25.20 5.35 3.66
CA GLU A 79 26.33 5.21 2.74
C GLU A 79 25.94 4.78 1.31
N SER A 80 24.63 4.50 1.04
CA SER A 80 24.12 4.02 -0.23
C SER A 80 22.70 4.49 -0.51
N LYS A 81 22.52 5.18 -1.64
CA LYS A 81 21.20 5.60 -2.15
C LYS A 81 20.30 4.39 -2.46
N LEU A 82 20.89 3.30 -2.93
CA LEU A 82 20.18 2.07 -3.27
C LEU A 82 19.62 1.40 -2.00
N LEU A 83 20.40 1.40 -0.92
CA LEU A 83 19.97 0.83 0.35
C LEU A 83 18.81 1.64 0.97
N PHE A 84 18.82 2.96 0.83
CA PHE A 84 17.69 3.83 1.18
C PHE A 84 16.44 3.47 0.38
N LEU A 85 16.54 3.34 -0.95
CA LEU A 85 15.43 3.01 -1.84
C LEU A 85 14.80 1.65 -1.50
N ILE A 86 15.63 0.61 -1.38
CA ILE A 86 15.16 -0.75 -1.06
C ILE A 86 14.47 -0.78 0.32
N SER A 87 15.06 -0.12 1.32
CA SER A 87 14.47 -0.07 2.66
C SER A 87 13.14 0.67 2.66
N LYS A 88 13.00 1.74 1.87
CA LYS A 88 11.76 2.47 1.73
C LYS A 88 10.68 1.64 1.01
N TRP A 89 11.04 0.96 -0.07
CA TRP A 89 10.14 0.06 -0.77
C TRP A 89 9.68 -1.11 0.12
N PHE A 90 10.59 -1.67 0.91
CA PHE A 90 10.26 -2.72 1.87
C PHE A 90 9.25 -2.22 2.91
N PHE A 91 9.44 -1.00 3.43
CA PHE A 91 8.50 -0.40 4.36
C PHE A 91 7.11 -0.19 3.73
N ILE A 92 7.05 0.39 2.52
CA ILE A 92 5.80 0.59 1.77
C ILE A 92 5.09 -0.75 1.55
N PHE A 93 5.83 -1.78 1.14
CA PHE A 93 5.27 -3.11 0.93
C PHE A 93 4.66 -3.71 2.20
N LEU A 94 5.29 -3.52 3.37
CA LEU A 94 4.73 -3.96 4.65
C LEU A 94 3.38 -3.28 4.97
N ILE A 95 3.25 -1.99 4.69
CA ILE A 95 1.97 -1.27 4.85
C ILE A 95 0.91 -1.81 3.88
N HIS A 96 1.28 -2.02 2.61
CA HIS A 96 0.37 -2.59 1.62
C HIS A 96 -0.06 -4.02 1.99
N LEU A 97 0.85 -4.82 2.56
CA LEU A 97 0.53 -6.18 3.02
C LEU A 97 -0.60 -6.17 4.04
N MET A 98 -0.64 -5.21 4.96
CA MET A 98 -1.74 -5.06 5.93
C MET A 98 -3.09 -4.81 5.22
N LEU A 99 -3.11 -3.98 4.17
CA LEU A 99 -4.33 -3.73 3.39
C LEU A 99 -4.76 -4.97 2.58
N ILE A 100 -3.80 -5.70 2.01
CA ILE A 100 -4.05 -6.97 1.31
C ILE A 100 -4.70 -7.98 2.25
N LEU A 101 -4.13 -8.16 3.44
CA LEU A 101 -4.69 -9.07 4.45
C LEU A 101 -6.11 -8.66 4.84
N LEU A 102 -6.36 -7.38 5.07
CA LEU A 102 -7.69 -6.87 5.37
C LEU A 102 -8.68 -7.17 4.24
N SER A 103 -8.31 -6.90 3.00
CA SER A 103 -9.15 -7.15 1.82
C SER A 103 -9.49 -8.62 1.61
N LEU A 104 -8.52 -9.51 1.85
CA LEU A 104 -8.71 -10.95 1.64
C LEU A 104 -9.49 -11.61 2.80
N PHE A 105 -9.16 -11.25 4.03
CA PHE A 105 -9.76 -11.92 5.20
C PHE A 105 -11.12 -11.37 5.61
N TYR A 106 -11.40 -10.09 5.38
CA TYR A 106 -12.66 -9.47 5.78
C TYR A 106 -13.90 -10.21 5.25
N PRO A 107 -14.03 -10.49 3.92
CA PRO A 107 -15.19 -11.19 3.40
C PRO A 107 -15.25 -12.66 3.83
N LEU A 108 -14.11 -13.31 4.08
CA LEU A 108 -14.05 -14.69 4.56
C LEU A 108 -14.58 -14.81 6.00
N ILE A 109 -14.11 -13.95 6.90
CA ILE A 109 -14.51 -13.96 8.31
C ILE A 109 -16.02 -13.71 8.45
N LEU A 110 -16.59 -12.84 7.60
CA LEU A 110 -18.00 -12.49 7.66
C LEU A 110 -18.89 -13.36 6.78
N ASN A 111 -18.35 -14.40 6.13
CA ASN A 111 -19.08 -15.30 5.22
C ASN A 111 -19.95 -14.52 4.21
N ARG A 112 -19.31 -13.60 3.45
CA ARG A 112 -20.03 -12.71 2.51
C ARG A 112 -20.23 -13.27 1.11
N PHE A 113 -19.59 -14.39 0.78
CA PHE A 113 -19.70 -15.02 -0.53
C PHE A 113 -20.95 -15.88 -0.69
N SER A 114 -21.36 -16.08 -1.95
CA SER A 114 -22.49 -16.95 -2.32
C SER A 114 -22.15 -18.43 -2.22
N GLU A 115 -20.89 -18.77 -2.37
CA GLU A 115 -20.37 -20.14 -2.43
C GLU A 115 -19.08 -20.26 -1.62
N ASP A 116 -18.69 -21.49 -1.29
CA ASP A 116 -17.41 -21.76 -0.66
C ASP A 116 -16.26 -21.46 -1.63
N ILE A 117 -15.26 -20.76 -1.12
CA ILE A 117 -14.11 -20.39 -1.94
C ILE A 117 -13.24 -21.61 -2.26
N THR A 118 -12.95 -21.81 -3.54
CA THR A 118 -12.01 -22.85 -3.97
C THR A 118 -10.56 -22.38 -3.82
N LEU A 119 -9.63 -23.31 -3.64
CA LEU A 119 -8.20 -22.99 -3.52
C LEU A 119 -7.68 -22.17 -4.72
N ASN A 120 -8.12 -22.50 -5.93
CA ASN A 120 -7.73 -21.77 -7.14
C ASN A 120 -8.21 -20.32 -7.12
N GLN A 121 -9.45 -20.06 -6.72
CA GLN A 121 -10.00 -18.70 -6.60
C GLN A 121 -9.24 -17.88 -5.56
N TYR A 122 -8.87 -18.51 -4.43
CA TYR A 122 -8.09 -17.85 -3.41
C TYR A 122 -6.67 -17.47 -3.89
N ILE A 123 -5.98 -18.39 -4.58
CA ILE A 123 -4.66 -18.12 -5.18
C ILE A 123 -4.74 -16.97 -6.18
N ILE A 124 -5.77 -16.97 -7.06
CA ILE A 124 -5.98 -15.88 -8.03
C ILE A 124 -6.20 -14.56 -7.30
N ALA A 125 -7.04 -14.52 -6.27
CA ALA A 125 -7.30 -13.33 -5.49
C ALA A 125 -6.03 -12.78 -4.82
N VAL A 126 -5.25 -13.64 -4.16
CA VAL A 126 -3.98 -13.25 -3.51
C VAL A 126 -3.00 -12.70 -4.54
N THR A 127 -2.82 -13.40 -5.66
CA THR A 127 -1.90 -12.97 -6.73
C THR A 127 -2.31 -11.62 -7.31
N LEU A 128 -3.60 -11.43 -7.58
CA LEU A 128 -4.14 -10.16 -8.08
C LEU A 128 -3.84 -9.00 -7.13
N HIS A 129 -4.09 -9.15 -5.82
CA HIS A 129 -3.84 -8.11 -4.84
C HIS A 129 -2.35 -7.77 -4.71
N ILE A 130 -1.47 -8.77 -4.75
CA ILE A 130 -0.01 -8.55 -4.72
C ILE A 130 0.45 -7.80 -5.96
N VAL A 131 0.04 -8.21 -7.15
CA VAL A 131 0.42 -7.57 -8.42
C VAL A 131 -0.07 -6.13 -8.46
N VAL A 132 -1.31 -5.88 -8.09
CA VAL A 132 -1.91 -4.53 -8.05
C VAL A 132 -1.17 -3.64 -7.05
N SER A 133 -0.81 -4.16 -5.89
CA SER A 133 -0.02 -3.44 -4.87
C SER A 133 1.38 -3.05 -5.39
N ILE A 134 2.07 -3.96 -6.07
CA ILE A 134 3.37 -3.68 -6.67
C ILE A 134 3.24 -2.62 -7.78
N LEU A 135 2.22 -2.73 -8.64
CA LEU A 135 1.94 -1.73 -9.68
C LEU A 135 1.68 -0.34 -9.07
N ALA A 136 0.87 -0.26 -8.02
CA ALA A 136 0.61 0.98 -7.30
C ALA A 136 1.91 1.61 -6.77
N MET A 137 2.78 0.80 -6.17
CA MET A 137 4.06 1.23 -5.64
C MET A 137 4.98 1.77 -6.75
N LEU A 138 5.07 1.09 -7.89
CA LEU A 138 5.88 1.51 -9.03
C LEU A 138 5.37 2.82 -9.64
N ILE A 139 4.09 2.91 -9.96
CA ILE A 139 3.46 4.10 -10.55
C ILE A 139 3.65 5.31 -9.63
N SER A 140 3.38 5.17 -8.34
CA SER A 140 3.50 6.26 -7.38
C SER A 140 4.94 6.73 -7.18
N THR A 141 5.90 5.80 -7.20
CA THR A 141 7.32 6.14 -7.13
C THR A 141 7.76 6.91 -8.38
N LEU A 142 7.28 6.53 -9.58
CA LEU A 142 7.55 7.27 -10.81
C LEU A 142 6.97 8.67 -10.77
N ILE A 143 5.71 8.84 -10.38
CA ILE A 143 5.04 10.14 -10.25
C ILE A 143 5.79 11.05 -9.28
N HIS A 144 6.20 10.51 -8.11
CA HIS A 144 6.97 11.28 -7.14
C HIS A 144 8.30 11.77 -7.71
N ASN A 145 9.03 10.92 -8.45
CA ASN A 145 10.30 11.28 -9.06
C ASN A 145 10.17 12.32 -10.17
N ILE A 146 9.12 12.26 -11.00
CA ILE A 146 8.85 13.25 -12.05
C ILE A 146 8.59 14.62 -11.42
N ASN A 147 7.77 14.70 -10.40
CA ASN A 147 7.50 15.94 -9.67
C ASN A 147 8.77 16.52 -9.03
N PHE A 148 9.63 15.68 -8.47
CA PHE A 148 10.90 16.10 -7.91
C PHE A 148 11.86 16.71 -8.94
N LEU A 149 11.89 16.15 -10.16
CA LEU A 149 12.70 16.68 -11.26
C LEU A 149 12.17 18.04 -11.74
N SER A 150 10.86 18.22 -11.84
CA SER A 150 10.29 19.50 -12.28
C SER A 150 10.63 20.65 -11.33
N TYR A 151 10.63 20.44 -10.03
CA TYR A 151 11.02 21.44 -9.01
C TYR A 151 12.52 21.83 -9.06
N LYS A 152 13.37 21.01 -9.66
CA LYS A 152 14.81 21.28 -9.73
C LYS A 152 15.17 22.20 -10.91
N TYR A 153 14.27 22.36 -11.88
CA TYR A 153 14.50 23.14 -13.10
C TYR A 153 13.65 24.42 -13.20
N THR A 154 12.87 24.72 -12.17
CA THR A 154 12.19 26.01 -11.93
C THR A 154 12.91 26.78 -10.84
#